data_e7c5ceaa9e8ba091b3bbcf3b6840bd48
#
_entry.id   e7c5ceaa9e8ba091b3bbcf3b6840bd48
#
_cell.length_a   1.000
_cell.length_b   1.000
_cell.length_c   1.000
_cell.angle_alpha   90.00
_cell.angle_beta   90.00
_cell.angle_gamma   90.00
#
_symmetry.space_group_name_H-M   'P 1'
#
loop_
_entity.id
_entity.type
_entity.pdbx_description
1 polymer ?
#
loop_
_entity_poly.entity_id
_entity_poly.type
_entity_poly.pdbx_seq_one_letter_code
_entity_poly.pdbx_strand_id
1 'polypeptide(L)'
;MDKELQDILSRVDHTLLAQGATWKEIKAICDDGIKYGCASVCIPASYVKQAAEYVAGRIPVCTVIGFPNGYDTTAAKCFEASDAVEGGASEIDMVINIGWVKDGLYDKVLSEIRDVKGHCRGKLLKVIIETCLLTNTEKIELCRVVSESGADYIKTSTGFGGGGATREDVALFKKHVAPHVKIKAAGGIADLNDAKDFIALGADRLGTSRIVKAVKAMEK
;
A
#
# COMPACT_ATOMS: atom_id res chain seq x y z
N MET A 1 -9.42 -20.67 -13.69
CA MET A 1 -8.21 -20.20 -12.99
C MET A 1 -7.99 -21.11 -11.80
N ASP A 2 -6.75 -21.53 -11.55
CA ASP A 2 -6.40 -22.37 -10.41
C ASP A 2 -6.69 -21.62 -9.09
N LYS A 3 -7.10 -22.36 -8.03
CA LYS A 3 -7.50 -21.81 -6.73
C LYS A 3 -6.34 -21.04 -6.05
N GLU A 4 -5.11 -21.55 -6.19
CA GLU A 4 -3.92 -20.89 -5.64
C GLU A 4 -3.67 -19.54 -6.32
N LEU A 5 -3.77 -19.50 -7.65
CA LEU A 5 -3.61 -18.28 -8.42
C LEU A 5 -4.69 -17.25 -8.07
N GLN A 6 -5.93 -17.70 -7.85
CA GLN A 6 -7.03 -16.83 -7.44
C GLN A 6 -6.78 -16.25 -6.04
N ASP A 7 -6.23 -17.03 -5.08
CA ASP A 7 -5.87 -16.54 -3.75
C ASP A 7 -4.78 -15.45 -3.84
N ILE A 8 -3.74 -15.67 -4.64
CA ILE A 8 -2.69 -14.66 -4.87
C ILE A 8 -3.30 -13.37 -5.44
N LEU A 9 -4.09 -13.46 -6.51
CA LEU A 9 -4.69 -12.29 -7.18
C LEU A 9 -5.62 -11.51 -6.24
N SER A 10 -6.39 -12.21 -5.39
CA SER A 10 -7.28 -11.57 -4.40
C SER A 10 -6.55 -10.77 -3.33
N ARG A 11 -5.21 -10.89 -3.24
CA ARG A 11 -4.34 -10.13 -2.33
C ARG A 11 -3.55 -9.03 -3.05
N VAL A 12 -3.71 -8.88 -4.37
CA VAL A 12 -2.96 -7.88 -5.16
C VAL A 12 -3.64 -6.54 -5.13
N ASP A 13 -2.91 -5.49 -4.72
CA ASP A 13 -3.19 -4.11 -5.10
C ASP A 13 -2.54 -3.89 -6.47
N HIS A 14 -3.34 -3.96 -7.54
CA HIS A 14 -2.85 -3.79 -8.91
C HIS A 14 -2.46 -2.34 -9.15
N THR A 15 -1.14 -2.08 -9.23
CA THR A 15 -0.56 -0.76 -8.99
C THR A 15 -0.03 -0.10 -10.27
N LEU A 16 -0.40 1.17 -10.48
CA LEU A 16 0.22 2.06 -11.47
C LEU A 16 0.38 3.45 -10.85
N LEU A 17 1.61 3.82 -10.48
CA LEU A 17 1.97 5.09 -9.85
C LEU A 17 3.05 5.86 -10.64
N ALA A 18 3.28 5.50 -11.91
CA ALA A 18 4.21 6.22 -12.76
C ALA A 18 3.77 7.69 -12.92
N GLN A 19 4.73 8.63 -12.86
CA GLN A 19 4.46 10.08 -12.94
C GLN A 19 3.75 10.48 -14.26
N GLY A 20 4.04 9.77 -15.34
CA GLY A 20 3.44 10.01 -16.66
C GLY A 20 2.22 9.13 -16.96
N ALA A 21 1.61 8.46 -15.95
CA ALA A 21 0.45 7.61 -16.17
C ALA A 21 -0.71 8.39 -16.79
N THR A 22 -1.30 7.84 -17.84
CA THR A 22 -2.42 8.44 -18.55
C THR A 22 -3.74 7.80 -18.14
N TRP A 23 -4.87 8.48 -18.37
CA TRP A 23 -6.19 7.90 -18.12
C TRP A 23 -6.41 6.57 -18.85
N LYS A 24 -5.90 6.44 -20.06
CA LYS A 24 -5.99 5.19 -20.82
C LYS A 24 -5.34 4.02 -20.10
N GLU A 25 -4.17 4.26 -19.48
CA GLU A 25 -3.45 3.25 -18.71
C GLU A 25 -4.13 2.97 -17.36
N ILE A 26 -4.63 4.00 -16.67
CA ILE A 26 -5.41 3.85 -15.43
C ILE A 26 -6.67 3.03 -15.68
N LYS A 27 -7.40 3.31 -16.76
CA LYS A 27 -8.57 2.53 -17.16
C LYS A 27 -8.22 1.07 -17.40
N ALA A 28 -7.11 0.78 -18.08
CA ALA A 28 -6.65 -0.59 -18.32
C ALA A 28 -6.31 -1.32 -17.00
N ILE A 29 -5.70 -0.62 -16.02
CA ILE A 29 -5.46 -1.17 -14.67
C ILE A 29 -6.79 -1.50 -13.98
N CYS A 30 -7.81 -0.66 -14.09
CA CYS A 30 -9.13 -0.91 -13.53
C CYS A 30 -9.79 -2.14 -14.17
N ASP A 31 -9.76 -2.24 -15.49
CA ASP A 31 -10.32 -3.37 -16.23
C ASP A 31 -9.60 -4.69 -15.85
N ASP A 32 -8.27 -4.66 -15.77
CA ASP A 32 -7.47 -5.81 -15.33
C ASP A 32 -7.79 -6.19 -13.88
N GLY A 33 -7.82 -5.23 -12.97
CA GLY A 33 -8.13 -5.48 -11.56
C GLY A 33 -9.49 -6.15 -11.37
N ILE A 34 -10.51 -5.68 -12.09
CA ILE A 34 -11.86 -6.28 -12.10
C ILE A 34 -11.84 -7.68 -12.70
N LYS A 35 -11.25 -7.84 -13.89
CA LYS A 35 -11.19 -9.13 -14.61
C LYS A 35 -10.53 -10.24 -13.77
N TYR A 36 -9.43 -9.89 -13.09
CA TYR A 36 -8.62 -10.86 -12.36
C TYR A 36 -8.97 -10.96 -10.87
N GLY A 37 -9.97 -10.19 -10.39
CA GLY A 37 -10.41 -10.23 -9.00
C GLY A 37 -9.36 -9.77 -8.01
N CYS A 38 -8.63 -8.68 -8.35
CA CYS A 38 -7.63 -8.09 -7.46
C CYS A 38 -8.27 -7.47 -6.21
N ALA A 39 -7.48 -7.31 -5.13
CA ALA A 39 -7.94 -6.69 -3.90
C ALA A 39 -8.31 -5.21 -4.08
N SER A 40 -7.50 -4.48 -4.84
CA SER A 40 -7.74 -3.08 -5.21
C SER A 40 -6.97 -2.72 -6.48
N VAL A 41 -7.25 -1.53 -7.01
CA VAL A 41 -6.35 -0.83 -7.92
C VAL A 41 -5.71 0.34 -7.18
N CYS A 42 -4.37 0.48 -7.27
CA CYS A 42 -3.63 1.54 -6.59
C CYS A 42 -3.07 2.53 -7.63
N ILE A 43 -3.60 3.76 -7.61
CA ILE A 43 -3.44 4.75 -8.68
C ILE A 43 -3.11 6.14 -8.11
N PRO A 44 -2.60 7.08 -8.94
CA PRO A 44 -2.36 8.46 -8.51
C PRO A 44 -3.65 9.16 -8.04
N ALA A 45 -3.55 10.02 -7.03
CA ALA A 45 -4.69 10.70 -6.41
C ALA A 45 -5.54 11.50 -7.41
N SER A 46 -4.91 12.13 -8.40
CA SER A 46 -5.61 12.91 -9.44
C SER A 46 -6.61 12.11 -10.29
N TYR A 47 -6.49 10.79 -10.32
CA TYR A 47 -7.41 9.91 -11.06
C TYR A 47 -8.46 9.22 -10.18
N VAL A 48 -8.43 9.40 -8.86
CA VAL A 48 -9.30 8.67 -7.92
C VAL A 48 -10.77 8.85 -8.26
N LYS A 49 -11.24 10.10 -8.40
CA LYS A 49 -12.65 10.38 -8.68
C LYS A 49 -13.11 9.73 -9.98
N GLN A 50 -12.35 9.93 -11.06
CA GLN A 50 -12.67 9.36 -12.36
C GLN A 50 -12.65 7.81 -12.36
N ALA A 51 -11.69 7.22 -11.62
CA ALA A 51 -11.59 5.77 -11.48
C ALA A 51 -12.73 5.21 -10.62
N ALA A 52 -13.10 5.86 -9.51
CA ALA A 52 -14.21 5.46 -8.66
C ALA A 52 -15.54 5.44 -9.41
N GLU A 53 -15.81 6.48 -10.21
CA GLU A 53 -16.96 6.54 -11.11
C GLU A 53 -16.92 5.41 -12.16
N TYR A 54 -15.76 5.18 -12.77
CA TYR A 54 -15.57 4.15 -13.79
C TYR A 54 -15.76 2.72 -13.26
N VAL A 55 -15.15 2.41 -12.13
CA VAL A 55 -15.26 1.06 -11.55
C VAL A 55 -16.63 0.80 -10.93
N ALA A 56 -17.38 1.84 -10.54
CA ALA A 56 -18.74 1.76 -9.99
C ALA A 56 -18.88 0.68 -8.90
N GLY A 57 -17.95 0.64 -7.95
CA GLY A 57 -17.94 -0.30 -6.83
C GLY A 57 -17.50 -1.74 -7.14
N ARG A 58 -17.14 -2.07 -8.40
CA ARG A 58 -16.73 -3.42 -8.81
C ARG A 58 -15.35 -3.82 -8.24
N ILE A 59 -14.53 -2.85 -7.86
CA ILE A 59 -13.23 -3.05 -7.21
C ILE A 59 -12.92 -1.84 -6.33
N PRO A 60 -12.28 -2.00 -5.14
CA PRO A 60 -11.80 -0.90 -4.33
C PRO A 60 -10.76 -0.05 -5.06
N VAL A 61 -10.83 1.27 -4.91
CA VAL A 61 -9.82 2.22 -5.38
C VAL A 61 -8.93 2.60 -4.21
N CYS A 62 -7.63 2.35 -4.35
CA CYS A 62 -6.57 2.75 -3.44
C CYS A 62 -5.79 3.91 -4.05
N THR A 63 -5.32 4.83 -3.21
CA THR A 63 -4.37 5.86 -3.63
C THR A 63 -3.30 6.09 -2.57
N VAL A 64 -2.34 6.96 -2.87
CA VAL A 64 -1.19 7.28 -2.03
C VAL A 64 -1.23 8.74 -1.59
N ILE A 65 -0.71 9.05 -0.39
CA ILE A 65 -0.59 10.40 0.17
C ILE A 65 0.78 10.62 0.81
N GLY A 66 1.24 11.88 0.84
CA GLY A 66 2.59 12.21 1.27
C GLY A 66 3.66 11.47 0.45
N PHE A 67 3.36 11.16 -0.79
CA PHE A 67 4.07 10.15 -1.57
C PHE A 67 4.97 10.77 -2.65
N PRO A 68 6.19 10.25 -2.91
CA PRO A 68 6.77 9.07 -2.24
C PRO A 68 7.64 9.40 -1.00
N ASN A 69 7.87 10.66 -0.69
CA ASN A 69 8.96 11.09 0.20
C ASN A 69 8.56 11.13 1.69
N GLY A 70 7.30 11.29 2.02
CA GLY A 70 6.78 11.27 3.40
C GLY A 70 7.05 12.52 4.23
N TYR A 71 7.76 13.52 3.73
CA TYR A 71 8.17 14.71 4.50
C TYR A 71 7.18 15.90 4.41
N ASP A 72 6.03 15.71 3.78
CA ASP A 72 4.96 16.71 3.81
C ASP A 72 4.45 16.94 5.23
N THR A 73 3.85 18.10 5.48
CA THR A 73 3.25 18.38 6.79
C THR A 73 2.08 17.44 7.06
N THR A 74 1.83 17.14 8.34
CA THR A 74 0.67 16.35 8.76
C THR A 74 -0.64 16.94 8.22
N ALA A 75 -0.79 18.29 8.25
CA ALA A 75 -1.97 18.96 7.72
C ALA A 75 -2.17 18.71 6.22
N ALA A 76 -1.09 18.72 5.42
CA ALA A 76 -1.15 18.40 3.99
C ALA A 76 -1.61 16.95 3.76
N LYS A 77 -1.02 15.97 4.47
CA LYS A 77 -1.42 14.57 4.37
C LYS A 77 -2.87 14.33 4.80
N CYS A 78 -3.34 15.03 5.84
CA CYS A 78 -4.74 14.99 6.28
C CYS A 78 -5.70 15.52 5.21
N PHE A 79 -5.32 16.62 4.55
CA PHE A 79 -6.07 17.16 3.43
C PHE A 79 -6.12 16.19 2.26
N GLU A 80 -4.98 15.64 1.85
CA GLU A 80 -4.89 14.61 0.79
C GLU A 80 -5.76 13.39 1.09
N ALA A 81 -5.77 12.91 2.35
CA ALA A 81 -6.61 11.78 2.77
C ALA A 81 -8.09 12.11 2.63
N SER A 82 -8.52 13.31 3.08
CA SER A 82 -9.91 13.76 2.98
C SER A 82 -10.34 13.89 1.52
N ASP A 83 -9.54 14.55 0.68
CA ASP A 83 -9.80 14.74 -0.75
C ASP A 83 -9.91 13.40 -1.48
N ALA A 84 -8.99 12.48 -1.22
CA ALA A 84 -9.03 11.13 -1.81
C ALA A 84 -10.30 10.36 -1.42
N VAL A 85 -10.71 10.41 -0.14
CA VAL A 85 -11.94 9.75 0.35
C VAL A 85 -13.17 10.39 -0.27
N GLU A 86 -13.24 11.72 -0.36
CA GLU A 86 -14.32 12.44 -1.04
C GLU A 86 -14.37 12.12 -2.53
N GLY A 87 -13.22 11.90 -3.16
CA GLY A 87 -13.10 11.42 -4.53
C GLY A 87 -13.53 9.96 -4.74
N GLY A 88 -13.77 9.19 -3.67
CA GLY A 88 -14.23 7.81 -3.74
C GLY A 88 -13.17 6.74 -3.47
N ALA A 89 -11.98 7.12 -2.95
CA ALA A 89 -11.00 6.14 -2.50
C ALA A 89 -11.55 5.31 -1.33
N SER A 90 -11.33 4.01 -1.39
CA SER A 90 -11.67 3.06 -0.32
C SER A 90 -10.48 2.73 0.57
N GLU A 91 -9.28 2.97 0.09
CA GLU A 91 -8.03 2.64 0.75
C GLU A 91 -6.98 3.75 0.49
N ILE A 92 -6.23 4.09 1.53
CA ILE A 92 -5.20 5.13 1.50
C ILE A 92 -3.87 4.52 1.95
N ASP A 93 -2.81 4.72 1.17
CA ASP A 93 -1.44 4.34 1.53
C ASP A 93 -0.64 5.62 1.86
N MET A 94 -0.35 5.90 3.12
CA MET A 94 0.45 7.06 3.52
C MET A 94 1.93 6.72 3.68
N VAL A 95 2.82 7.66 3.38
CA VAL A 95 4.24 7.55 3.74
C VAL A 95 4.50 8.35 5.02
N ILE A 96 5.18 7.73 6.00
CA ILE A 96 5.60 8.41 7.23
C ILE A 96 6.73 9.41 6.96
N ASN A 97 6.96 10.33 7.90
CA ASN A 97 8.15 11.18 7.85
C ASN A 97 9.37 10.41 8.38
N ILE A 98 10.23 9.97 7.44
CA ILE A 98 11.44 9.20 7.76
C ILE A 98 12.44 10.03 8.58
N GLY A 99 12.52 11.34 8.34
CA GLY A 99 13.39 12.23 9.12
C GLY A 99 13.06 12.19 10.61
N TRP A 100 11.76 12.20 10.96
CA TRP A 100 11.34 12.08 12.36
C TRP A 100 11.71 10.74 12.99
N VAL A 101 11.72 9.66 12.21
CA VAL A 101 12.19 8.35 12.69
C VAL A 101 13.67 8.40 12.99
N LYS A 102 14.48 9.02 12.11
CA LYS A 102 15.94 9.20 12.33
C LYS A 102 16.26 10.06 13.54
N ASP A 103 15.40 11.03 13.85
CA ASP A 103 15.51 11.88 15.06
C ASP A 103 14.94 11.19 16.32
N GLY A 104 14.40 9.97 16.23
CA GLY A 104 13.78 9.24 17.34
C GLY A 104 12.42 9.81 17.79
N LEU A 105 11.78 10.63 16.97
CA LEU A 105 10.51 11.31 17.27
C LEU A 105 9.28 10.41 16.99
N TYR A 106 9.27 9.20 17.55
CA TYR A 106 8.24 8.19 17.30
C TYR A 106 6.83 8.62 17.73
N ASP A 107 6.72 9.39 18.83
CA ASP A 107 5.42 9.92 19.27
C ASP A 107 4.83 10.89 18.24
N LYS A 108 5.67 11.64 17.54
CA LYS A 108 5.25 12.54 16.48
C LYS A 108 4.77 11.75 15.26
N VAL A 109 5.45 10.66 14.91
CA VAL A 109 5.01 9.74 13.84
C VAL A 109 3.67 9.10 14.21
N LEU A 110 3.50 8.67 15.47
CA LEU A 110 2.25 8.09 15.98
C LEU A 110 1.09 9.09 15.86
N SER A 111 1.32 10.35 16.28
CA SER A 111 0.29 11.41 16.19
C SER A 111 -0.09 11.66 14.73
N GLU A 112 0.87 11.77 13.80
CA GLU A 112 0.60 11.96 12.38
C GLU A 112 -0.28 10.84 11.81
N ILE A 113 0.05 9.57 12.11
CA ILE A 113 -0.74 8.43 11.62
C ILE A 113 -2.17 8.48 12.16
N ARG A 114 -2.36 8.81 13.45
CA ARG A 114 -3.69 8.96 14.07
C ARG A 114 -4.50 10.08 13.43
N ASP A 115 -3.88 11.22 13.19
CA ASP A 115 -4.53 12.37 12.55
C ASP A 115 -4.98 12.00 11.13
N VAL A 116 -4.10 11.41 10.33
CA VAL A 116 -4.44 10.93 8.98
C VAL A 116 -5.52 9.85 9.02
N LYS A 117 -5.45 8.90 9.98
CA LYS A 117 -6.49 7.86 10.13
C LYS A 117 -7.87 8.46 10.41
N GLY A 118 -7.94 9.51 11.22
CA GLY A 118 -9.18 10.27 11.44
C GLY A 118 -9.77 10.84 10.15
N HIS A 119 -8.92 11.35 9.25
CA HIS A 119 -9.32 11.90 7.96
C HIS A 119 -9.67 10.83 6.91
N CYS A 120 -9.31 9.57 7.13
CA CYS A 120 -9.74 8.46 6.28
C CYS A 120 -11.23 8.08 6.46
N ARG A 121 -11.95 8.64 7.45
CA ARG A 121 -13.41 8.48 7.64
C ARG A 121 -13.87 7.02 7.58
N GLY A 122 -13.16 6.13 8.27
CA GLY A 122 -13.44 4.69 8.32
C GLY A 122 -12.91 3.87 7.13
N LYS A 123 -12.26 4.49 6.14
CA LYS A 123 -11.57 3.78 5.06
C LYS A 123 -10.25 3.17 5.56
N LEU A 124 -9.73 2.19 4.81
CA LEU A 124 -8.47 1.54 5.17
C LEU A 124 -7.28 2.50 5.05
N LEU A 125 -6.44 2.52 6.08
CA LEU A 125 -5.15 3.21 6.07
C LEU A 125 -4.01 2.20 6.11
N LYS A 126 -3.08 2.29 5.15
CA LYS A 126 -1.86 1.50 5.12
C LYS A 126 -0.66 2.43 5.29
N VAL A 127 0.21 2.12 6.22
CA VAL A 127 1.35 2.96 6.60
C VAL A 127 2.63 2.45 5.98
N ILE A 128 3.18 3.20 5.02
CA ILE A 128 4.45 2.92 4.37
C ILE A 128 5.58 3.44 5.26
N ILE A 129 6.44 2.54 5.71
CA ILE A 129 7.58 2.90 6.55
C ILE A 129 8.92 2.98 5.78
N GLU A 130 8.95 2.61 4.49
CA GLU A 130 10.13 2.63 3.60
C GLU A 130 11.33 1.89 4.20
N THR A 131 11.19 0.57 4.32
CA THR A 131 12.10 -0.31 5.07
C THR A 131 13.57 -0.22 4.64
N CYS A 132 13.84 0.06 3.36
CA CYS A 132 15.21 0.17 2.84
C CYS A 132 16.01 1.34 3.43
N LEU A 133 15.34 2.32 4.05
CA LEU A 133 15.97 3.47 4.70
C LEU A 133 16.14 3.27 6.22
N LEU A 134 15.72 2.14 6.77
CA LEU A 134 15.60 1.92 8.21
C LEU A 134 16.48 0.78 8.72
N THR A 135 16.97 0.93 9.93
CA THR A 135 17.59 -0.15 10.71
C THR A 135 16.52 -1.11 11.25
N ASN A 136 16.89 -2.33 11.64
CA ASN A 136 15.95 -3.28 12.23
C ASN A 136 15.33 -2.76 13.53
N THR A 137 16.09 -2.02 14.35
CA THR A 137 15.57 -1.40 15.58
C THR A 137 14.47 -0.38 15.26
N GLU A 138 14.68 0.48 14.27
CA GLU A 138 13.67 1.46 13.81
C GLU A 138 12.43 0.77 13.26
N LYS A 139 12.58 -0.33 12.49
CA LYS A 139 11.46 -1.12 11.97
C LYS A 139 10.64 -1.75 13.10
N ILE A 140 11.29 -2.30 14.13
CA ILE A 140 10.59 -2.89 15.29
C ILE A 140 9.80 -1.82 16.04
N GLU A 141 10.40 -0.65 16.27
CA GLU A 141 9.71 0.44 16.95
C GLU A 141 8.52 0.96 16.11
N LEU A 142 8.66 1.03 14.80
CA LEU A 142 7.56 1.39 13.91
C LEU A 142 6.45 0.32 13.86
N CYS A 143 6.75 -0.96 14.06
CA CYS A 143 5.71 -1.97 14.25
C CYS A 143 4.85 -1.65 15.47
N ARG A 144 5.45 -1.19 16.59
CA ARG A 144 4.73 -0.72 17.78
C ARG A 144 3.89 0.50 17.45
N VAL A 145 4.51 1.53 16.85
CA VAL A 145 3.84 2.80 16.48
C VAL A 145 2.61 2.55 15.60
N VAL A 146 2.76 1.76 14.53
CA VAL A 146 1.65 1.44 13.63
C VAL A 146 0.56 0.65 14.36
N SER A 147 0.94 -0.29 15.25
CA SER A 147 -0.01 -1.07 16.05
C SER A 147 -0.85 -0.20 17.00
N GLU A 148 -0.26 0.86 17.55
CA GLU A 148 -0.94 1.77 18.48
C GLU A 148 -1.72 2.89 17.77
N SER A 149 -1.50 3.08 16.45
CA SER A 149 -2.04 4.23 15.71
C SER A 149 -3.49 4.10 15.27
N GLY A 150 -4.03 2.87 15.22
CA GLY A 150 -5.33 2.55 14.63
C GLY A 150 -5.29 2.37 13.12
N ALA A 151 -4.10 2.35 12.48
CA ALA A 151 -3.95 1.99 11.09
C ALA A 151 -4.27 0.50 10.86
N ASP A 152 -4.70 0.17 9.64
CA ASP A 152 -5.13 -1.19 9.30
C ASP A 152 -3.96 -2.06 8.82
N TYR A 153 -2.95 -1.44 8.21
CA TYR A 153 -1.78 -2.13 7.65
C TYR A 153 -0.47 -1.40 7.95
N ILE A 154 0.60 -2.18 8.12
CA ILE A 154 1.96 -1.74 7.89
C ILE A 154 2.39 -2.14 6.47
N LYS A 155 3.05 -1.23 5.74
CA LYS A 155 3.52 -1.48 4.37
C LYS A 155 5.03 -1.24 4.27
N THR A 156 5.73 -2.12 3.55
CA THR A 156 7.19 -2.06 3.46
C THR A 156 7.70 -0.82 2.74
N SER A 157 7.22 -0.55 1.53
CA SER A 157 7.95 0.31 0.59
C SER A 157 7.04 1.10 -0.33
N THR A 158 7.53 2.25 -0.80
CA THR A 158 6.90 3.05 -1.87
C THR A 158 7.13 2.42 -3.25
N GLY A 159 8.28 1.77 -3.46
CA GLY A 159 8.79 1.36 -4.75
C GLY A 159 9.60 2.45 -5.48
N PHE A 160 9.79 3.62 -4.85
CA PHE A 160 10.55 4.78 -5.38
C PHE A 160 11.80 5.12 -4.55
N GLY A 161 11.97 4.49 -3.39
CA GLY A 161 13.07 4.75 -2.46
C GLY A 161 14.37 3.97 -2.72
N GLY A 162 14.49 3.28 -3.85
CA GLY A 162 15.68 2.50 -4.21
C GLY A 162 15.66 1.05 -3.68
N GLY A 163 14.69 0.66 -2.86
CA GLY A 163 14.47 -0.71 -2.37
C GLY A 163 13.01 -1.14 -2.47
N GLY A 164 12.75 -2.40 -2.15
CA GLY A 164 11.42 -3.01 -2.10
C GLY A 164 11.26 -3.92 -0.89
N ALA A 165 10.16 -4.67 -0.85
CA ALA A 165 9.94 -5.67 0.18
C ALA A 165 11.03 -6.73 0.17
N THR A 166 11.50 -7.09 1.37
CA THR A 166 12.37 -8.25 1.59
C THR A 166 11.64 -9.29 2.42
N ARG A 167 12.07 -10.55 2.30
CA ARG A 167 11.51 -11.65 3.09
C ARG A 167 11.75 -11.43 4.59
N GLU A 168 12.91 -10.89 4.91
CA GLU A 168 13.33 -10.53 6.27
C GLU A 168 12.42 -9.45 6.87
N ASP A 169 12.06 -8.42 6.10
CA ASP A 169 11.17 -7.34 6.56
C ASP A 169 9.76 -7.86 6.85
N VAL A 170 9.20 -8.69 5.97
CA VAL A 170 7.86 -9.26 6.18
C VAL A 170 7.84 -10.20 7.39
N ALA A 171 8.87 -11.04 7.57
CA ALA A 171 9.01 -11.89 8.74
C ALA A 171 9.19 -11.06 10.03
N LEU A 172 9.93 -9.96 9.98
CA LEU A 172 10.07 -9.02 11.10
C LEU A 172 8.72 -8.41 11.47
N PHE A 173 7.96 -7.91 10.49
CA PHE A 173 6.63 -7.35 10.73
C PHE A 173 5.71 -8.39 11.36
N LYS A 174 5.67 -9.62 10.83
CA LYS A 174 4.83 -10.71 11.33
C LYS A 174 5.09 -11.02 12.80
N LYS A 175 6.33 -10.86 13.24
CA LYS A 175 6.76 -11.09 14.63
C LYS A 175 6.40 -9.94 15.57
N HIS A 176 6.35 -8.69 15.08
CA HIS A 176 6.35 -7.49 15.93
C HIS A 176 5.08 -6.63 15.84
N VAL A 177 4.24 -6.75 14.81
CA VAL A 177 2.96 -6.04 14.77
C VAL A 177 1.91 -6.70 15.65
N ALA A 178 0.98 -5.90 16.15
CA ALA A 178 -0.18 -6.43 16.87
C ALA A 178 -1.10 -7.27 15.93
N PRO A 179 -1.82 -8.27 16.45
CA PRO A 179 -2.62 -9.20 15.63
C PRO A 179 -3.68 -8.54 14.72
N HIS A 180 -4.12 -7.33 15.04
CA HIS A 180 -5.10 -6.59 14.25
C HIS A 180 -4.50 -5.84 13.07
N VAL A 181 -3.17 -5.62 13.05
CA VAL A 181 -2.46 -4.95 11.96
C VAL A 181 -2.07 -5.97 10.90
N LYS A 182 -2.51 -5.75 9.68
CA LYS A 182 -2.17 -6.56 8.51
C LYS A 182 -0.87 -6.08 7.87
N ILE A 183 -0.27 -6.92 7.03
CA ILE A 183 1.02 -6.65 6.39
C ILE A 183 0.83 -6.52 4.88
N LYS A 184 1.34 -5.41 4.31
CA LYS A 184 1.45 -5.24 2.86
C LYS A 184 2.92 -5.26 2.44
N ALA A 185 3.30 -6.24 1.63
CA ALA A 185 4.57 -6.25 0.91
C ALA A 185 4.43 -5.46 -0.40
N ALA A 186 5.34 -4.55 -0.69
CA ALA A 186 5.29 -3.74 -1.91
C ALA A 186 6.70 -3.44 -2.45
N GLY A 187 6.83 -3.37 -3.78
CA GLY A 187 8.12 -3.26 -4.46
C GLY A 187 8.89 -4.59 -4.46
N GLY A 188 9.60 -4.87 -5.54
CA GLY A 188 10.44 -6.07 -5.65
C GLY A 188 9.71 -7.38 -5.92
N ILE A 189 8.38 -7.41 -5.92
CA ILE A 189 7.59 -8.63 -6.23
C ILE A 189 7.58 -8.84 -7.74
N ALA A 190 8.44 -9.74 -8.22
CA ALA A 190 8.72 -9.90 -9.64
C ALA A 190 7.83 -10.94 -10.31
N ASP A 191 7.49 -12.02 -9.62
CA ASP A 191 6.77 -13.16 -10.15
C ASP A 191 5.85 -13.83 -9.11
N LEU A 192 5.22 -14.95 -9.53
CA LEU A 192 4.30 -15.70 -8.67
C LEU A 192 5.00 -16.41 -7.50
N ASN A 193 6.31 -16.75 -7.63
CA ASN A 193 7.04 -17.38 -6.54
C ASN A 193 7.32 -16.37 -5.43
N ASP A 194 7.73 -15.14 -5.78
CA ASP A 194 7.85 -14.06 -4.82
C ASP A 194 6.52 -13.82 -4.10
N ALA A 195 5.40 -13.79 -4.84
CA ALA A 195 4.08 -13.61 -4.25
C ALA A 195 3.74 -14.70 -3.22
N LYS A 196 3.99 -15.97 -3.56
CA LYS A 196 3.80 -17.13 -2.66
C LYS A 196 4.66 -17.01 -1.41
N ASP A 197 5.93 -16.68 -1.57
CA ASP A 197 6.87 -16.54 -0.45
C ASP A 197 6.41 -15.43 0.52
N PHE A 198 6.04 -14.26 0.01
CA PHE A 198 5.55 -13.17 0.88
C PHE A 198 4.25 -13.53 1.59
N ILE A 199 3.32 -14.21 0.93
CA ILE A 199 2.08 -14.70 1.55
C ILE A 199 2.40 -15.72 2.65
N ALA A 200 3.29 -16.67 2.39
CA ALA A 200 3.70 -17.69 3.36
C ALA A 200 4.38 -17.07 4.60
N LEU A 201 5.11 -15.95 4.42
CA LEU A 201 5.74 -15.19 5.49
C LEU A 201 4.76 -14.30 6.27
N GLY A 202 3.51 -14.19 5.82
CA GLY A 202 2.45 -13.49 6.52
C GLY A 202 1.98 -12.19 5.88
N ALA A 203 2.35 -11.89 4.63
CA ALA A 203 1.77 -10.76 3.92
C ALA A 203 0.29 -11.03 3.58
N ASP A 204 -0.57 -10.11 3.99
CA ASP A 204 -2.00 -10.13 3.69
C ASP A 204 -2.31 -9.44 2.36
N ARG A 205 -1.41 -8.57 1.88
CA ARG A 205 -1.58 -7.75 0.68
C ARG A 205 -0.26 -7.62 -0.08
N LEU A 206 -0.34 -7.55 -1.40
CA LEU A 206 0.81 -7.44 -2.30
C LEU A 206 0.67 -6.22 -3.21
N GLY A 207 1.56 -5.24 -3.09
CA GLY A 207 1.60 -4.07 -3.98
C GLY A 207 2.49 -4.33 -5.19
N THR A 208 1.90 -4.62 -6.35
CA THR A 208 2.67 -4.96 -7.55
C THR A 208 1.89 -4.70 -8.84
N SER A 209 2.60 -4.40 -9.92
CA SER A 209 2.06 -4.35 -11.29
C SER A 209 2.37 -5.62 -12.09
N ARG A 210 3.24 -6.51 -11.56
CA ARG A 210 3.82 -7.60 -12.35
C ARG A 210 3.01 -8.89 -12.32
N ILE A 211 2.31 -9.19 -11.23
CA ILE A 211 1.56 -10.44 -11.06
C ILE A 211 0.45 -10.56 -12.12
N VAL A 212 -0.40 -9.54 -12.26
CA VAL A 212 -1.44 -9.54 -13.30
C VAL A 212 -0.84 -9.64 -14.69
N LYS A 213 0.29 -8.96 -14.93
CA LYS A 213 1.02 -9.07 -16.22
C LYS A 213 1.53 -10.49 -16.49
N ALA A 214 2.05 -11.18 -15.47
CA ALA A 214 2.49 -12.57 -15.59
C ALA A 214 1.32 -13.51 -15.92
N VAL A 215 0.17 -13.33 -15.23
CA VAL A 215 -1.04 -14.12 -15.50
C VAL A 215 -1.56 -13.89 -16.92
N LYS A 216 -1.60 -12.64 -17.39
CA LYS A 216 -1.97 -12.33 -18.79
C LYS A 216 -1.05 -12.97 -19.81
N ALA A 217 0.22 -13.18 -19.50
CA ALA A 217 1.15 -13.85 -20.40
C ALA A 217 0.91 -15.37 -20.48
N MET A 218 0.32 -15.98 -19.46
CA MET A 218 -0.04 -17.41 -19.44
C MET A 218 -1.34 -17.70 -20.20
N GLU A 219 -2.18 -16.68 -20.48
CA GLU A 219 -3.42 -16.82 -21.25
C GLU A 219 -3.21 -16.76 -22.78
N LYS A 220 -1.97 -16.45 -23.22
CA LYS A 220 -1.58 -16.37 -24.65
C LYS A 220 -0.94 -17.65 -25.14
#